data_34bb75ba126d71f5b57b34775e3d0486
#
_entry.id   34bb75ba126d71f5b57b34775e3d0486
#
_cell.length_a   1.000
_cell.length_b   1.000
_cell.length_c   1.000
_cell.angle_alpha   90.00
_cell.angle_beta   90.00
_cell.angle_gamma   90.00
#
_symmetry.space_group_name_H-M   'P 1'
#
loop_
_entity.id
_entity.type
_entity.pdbx_description
1 polymer ?
#
loop_
_entity_poly.entity_id
_entity_poly.type
_entity_poly.pdbx_seq_one_letter_code
_entity_poly.pdbx_strand_id
1 'polypeptide(L)'
;MNEQISILEYIWRNCYQLVAWEECHNQNEFPDIFGCGFFIKNENNLWFITADHVIHNKDHQEGERTSQNYQYAILNNITGDGLSTVLTRIYGFHSMESFNLNPYLKGEENIEVAMIPDLKDVAFSLIKEGSSLRYPFLTHELQLEDQIMVPAGREKLNLKKDSFGEPTIDEKYIVMGVIQNSNRGIQWQRCNVIHDELTFERESDGMFVFKSPAPIQIEQWEGLSGSPFFSQNGKLIGMIIRAVEVDDTVLVFPISKIMYYIDLVKKYCCPVKV
;
A
#
# COMPACT_ATOMS: atom_id res chain seq x y z
N MET A 1 -22.96 -20.04 -9.97
CA MET A 1 -22.23 -19.51 -11.15
C MET A 1 -21.14 -18.62 -10.60
N ASN A 2 -19.86 -18.97 -10.81
CA ASN A 2 -18.77 -18.04 -10.49
C ASN A 2 -18.84 -16.91 -11.52
N GLU A 3 -19.22 -15.70 -11.09
CA GLU A 3 -19.07 -14.53 -11.94
C GLU A 3 -17.59 -14.40 -12.31
N GLN A 4 -17.30 -14.40 -13.58
CA GLN A 4 -15.97 -14.15 -14.09
C GLN A 4 -15.74 -12.64 -13.97
N ILE A 5 -15.07 -12.21 -12.91
CA ILE A 5 -14.74 -10.80 -12.70
C ILE A 5 -13.59 -10.38 -13.64
N SER A 6 -13.64 -9.14 -14.14
CA SER A 6 -12.54 -8.59 -14.94
C SER A 6 -11.29 -8.40 -14.12
N ILE A 7 -10.13 -8.34 -14.76
CA ILE A 7 -8.86 -8.05 -14.08
C ILE A 7 -8.89 -6.69 -13.38
N LEU A 8 -9.49 -5.68 -13.99
CA LEU A 8 -9.65 -4.36 -13.41
C LEU A 8 -10.49 -4.40 -12.14
N GLU A 9 -11.63 -5.11 -12.18
CA GLU A 9 -12.47 -5.30 -10.99
C GLU A 9 -11.73 -6.05 -9.90
N TYR A 10 -10.97 -7.11 -10.25
CA TYR A 10 -10.17 -7.86 -9.29
C TYR A 10 -9.15 -6.99 -8.57
N ILE A 11 -8.40 -6.19 -9.32
CA ILE A 11 -7.38 -5.28 -8.76
C ILE A 11 -8.04 -4.21 -7.90
N TRP A 12 -9.10 -3.56 -8.40
CA TRP A 12 -9.81 -2.52 -7.67
C TRP A 12 -10.42 -3.01 -6.35
N ARG A 13 -10.93 -4.24 -6.33
CA ARG A 13 -11.47 -4.86 -5.12
C ARG A 13 -10.40 -5.26 -4.12
N ASN A 14 -9.13 -5.27 -4.48
CA ASN A 14 -7.99 -5.54 -3.59
C ASN A 14 -7.21 -4.28 -3.19
N CYS A 15 -7.49 -3.11 -3.74
CA CYS A 15 -6.85 -1.85 -3.37
C CYS A 15 -7.75 -1.05 -2.43
N TYR A 16 -7.16 -0.49 -1.36
CA TYR A 16 -7.86 0.27 -0.33
C TYR A 16 -7.21 1.64 -0.19
N GLN A 17 -8.02 2.69 -0.07
CA GLN A 17 -7.51 4.02 0.24
C GLN A 17 -7.28 4.16 1.74
N LEU A 18 -6.06 4.54 2.11
CA LEU A 18 -5.65 4.86 3.47
C LEU A 18 -5.55 6.38 3.62
N VAL A 19 -6.04 6.89 4.73
CA VAL A 19 -5.96 8.30 5.10
C VAL A 19 -5.51 8.42 6.54
N ALA A 20 -4.88 9.56 6.88
CA ALA A 20 -4.50 9.84 8.25
C ALA A 20 -4.71 11.31 8.61
N TRP A 21 -4.95 11.56 9.89
CA TRP A 21 -5.02 12.88 10.51
C TRP A 21 -4.06 12.96 11.68
N GLU A 22 -3.47 14.11 11.90
CA GLU A 22 -2.79 14.37 13.18
C GLU A 22 -3.79 14.20 14.33
N GLU A 23 -3.33 13.72 15.48
CA GLU A 23 -4.19 13.37 16.61
C GLU A 23 -4.99 14.57 17.15
N CYS A 24 -4.47 15.79 16.96
CA CYS A 24 -5.15 17.04 17.34
C CYS A 24 -6.19 17.54 16.32
N HIS A 25 -6.19 16.99 15.11
CA HIS A 25 -7.13 17.42 14.07
C HIS A 25 -8.49 16.72 14.20
N ASN A 26 -9.53 17.45 13.87
CA ASN A 26 -10.87 16.90 13.81
C ASN A 26 -11.02 16.05 12.53
N GLN A 27 -11.61 14.87 12.64
CA GLN A 27 -11.88 13.98 11.50
C GLN A 27 -12.83 14.58 10.45
N ASN A 28 -13.46 15.71 10.76
CA ASN A 28 -14.23 16.48 9.78
C ASN A 28 -13.36 17.39 8.90
N GLU A 29 -12.07 17.48 9.22
CA GLU A 29 -11.07 18.20 8.43
C GLU A 29 -10.50 17.28 7.35
N PHE A 30 -9.79 17.88 6.39
CA PHE A 30 -9.10 17.08 5.36
C PHE A 30 -8.00 16.25 6.00
N PRO A 31 -7.80 15.00 5.55
CA PRO A 31 -6.64 14.22 5.97
C PRO A 31 -5.32 14.91 5.61
N ASP A 32 -4.35 14.74 6.50
CA ASP A 32 -2.99 15.23 6.30
C ASP A 32 -2.18 14.30 5.40
N ILE A 33 -2.55 13.02 5.38
CA ILE A 33 -1.83 11.97 4.65
C ILE A 33 -2.82 11.14 3.82
N PHE A 34 -2.38 10.82 2.61
CA PHE A 34 -3.07 9.93 1.68
C PHE A 34 -2.12 8.84 1.20
N GLY A 35 -2.66 7.66 1.05
CA GLY A 35 -1.97 6.53 0.48
C GLY A 35 -2.94 5.41 0.17
N CYS A 36 -2.38 4.27 -0.16
CA CYS A 36 -3.12 3.06 -0.44
C CYS A 36 -2.63 1.90 0.43
N GLY A 37 -3.35 0.81 0.39
CA GLY A 37 -2.96 -0.44 1.00
C GLY A 37 -3.82 -1.60 0.52
N PHE A 38 -3.54 -2.77 1.02
CA PHE A 38 -4.28 -3.98 0.68
C PHE A 38 -4.26 -4.99 1.83
N PHE A 39 -5.18 -5.94 1.80
CA PHE A 39 -5.21 -7.01 2.78
C PHE A 39 -4.62 -8.29 2.25
N ILE A 40 -3.82 -8.95 3.09
CA ILE A 40 -3.36 -10.33 2.89
C ILE A 40 -3.98 -11.21 3.96
N LYS A 41 -4.65 -12.28 3.52
CA LYS A 41 -5.06 -13.37 4.39
C LYS A 41 -3.94 -14.41 4.44
N ASN A 42 -3.28 -14.49 5.60
CA ASN A 42 -2.24 -15.48 5.86
C ASN A 42 -2.69 -16.39 7.02
N GLU A 43 -3.04 -17.63 6.69
CA GLU A 43 -3.69 -18.57 7.62
C GLU A 43 -5.01 -18.00 8.19
N ASN A 44 -5.12 -17.86 9.51
CA ASN A 44 -6.28 -17.28 10.19
C ASN A 44 -6.14 -15.78 10.46
N ASN A 45 -5.03 -15.17 10.03
CA ASN A 45 -4.75 -13.76 10.26
C ASN A 45 -5.03 -12.94 9.02
N LEU A 46 -5.58 -11.74 9.24
CA LEU A 46 -5.76 -10.73 8.21
C LEU A 46 -4.79 -9.59 8.47
N TRP A 47 -3.91 -9.31 7.51
CA TRP A 47 -2.90 -8.27 7.59
C TRP A 47 -3.23 -7.15 6.62
N PHE A 48 -3.26 -5.91 7.11
CA PHE A 48 -3.28 -4.74 6.26
C PHE A 48 -1.85 -4.29 5.98
N ILE A 49 -1.53 -4.07 4.71
CA ILE A 49 -0.19 -3.74 4.22
C ILE A 49 -0.24 -2.37 3.56
N THR A 50 0.76 -1.54 3.84
CA THR A 50 0.97 -0.24 3.20
C THR A 50 2.46 0.12 3.17
N ALA A 51 2.84 1.19 2.47
CA ALA A 51 4.19 1.71 2.52
C ALA A 51 4.46 2.40 3.88
N ASP A 52 5.66 2.24 4.42
CA ASP A 52 5.99 2.79 5.72
C ASP A 52 6.03 4.32 5.71
N HIS A 53 6.49 4.95 4.63
CA HIS A 53 6.46 6.41 4.51
C HIS A 53 5.04 7.01 4.49
N VAL A 54 4.00 6.22 4.20
CA VAL A 54 2.60 6.65 4.34
C VAL A 54 2.22 6.72 5.83
N ILE A 55 2.81 5.86 6.66
CA ILE A 55 2.59 5.85 8.11
C ILE A 55 3.54 6.82 8.81
N HIS A 56 4.79 6.88 8.36
CA HIS A 56 5.88 7.62 8.99
C HIS A 56 6.61 8.50 7.97
N ASN A 57 5.89 9.44 7.34
CA ASN A 57 6.44 10.26 6.26
C ASN A 57 7.71 11.02 6.67
N LYS A 58 7.72 11.63 7.85
CA LYS A 58 8.87 12.39 8.36
C LYS A 58 10.09 11.49 8.60
N ASP A 59 9.88 10.28 9.10
CA ASP A 59 10.96 9.33 9.39
C ASP A 59 11.78 9.00 8.12
N HIS A 60 11.10 8.82 6.99
CA HIS A 60 11.76 8.54 5.71
C HIS A 60 12.44 9.76 5.10
N GLN A 61 12.03 10.98 5.48
CA GLN A 61 12.70 12.21 5.08
C GLN A 61 13.94 12.49 5.92
N GLU A 62 13.87 12.21 7.21
CA GLU A 62 14.92 12.49 8.19
C GLU A 62 15.88 11.31 8.40
N GLY A 63 15.48 10.10 8.00
CA GLY A 63 16.25 8.87 8.19
C GLY A 63 16.24 8.34 9.62
N GLU A 64 15.37 8.87 10.48
CA GLU A 64 15.26 8.52 11.88
C GLU A 64 13.83 8.17 12.26
N ARG A 65 13.64 7.28 13.24
CA ARG A 65 12.32 7.00 13.83
C ARG A 65 11.92 8.06 14.80
N THR A 66 10.85 8.78 14.47
CA THR A 66 10.23 9.77 15.34
C THR A 66 8.86 9.28 15.81
N SER A 67 8.42 9.72 16.99
CA SER A 67 7.06 9.44 17.42
C SER A 67 6.10 10.35 16.65
N GLN A 68 5.19 9.76 15.90
CA GLN A 68 4.18 10.49 15.16
C GLN A 68 2.79 10.07 15.65
N ASN A 69 1.98 11.07 15.99
CA ASN A 69 0.64 10.86 16.53
C ASN A 69 -0.40 11.08 15.42
N TYR A 70 -0.54 10.08 14.53
CA TYR A 70 -1.58 10.07 13.52
C TYR A 70 -2.66 9.04 13.81
N GLN A 71 -3.88 9.37 13.42
CA GLN A 71 -5.00 8.44 13.39
C GLN A 71 -5.21 7.97 11.96
N TYR A 72 -5.03 6.68 11.73
CA TYR A 72 -5.14 6.05 10.41
C TYR A 72 -6.51 5.43 10.21
N ALA A 73 -7.06 5.58 9.02
CA ALA A 73 -8.30 4.94 8.65
C ALA A 73 -8.34 4.53 7.18
N ILE A 74 -9.04 3.44 6.93
CA ILE A 74 -9.40 3.01 5.59
C ILE A 74 -10.76 3.62 5.26
N LEU A 75 -10.85 4.22 4.07
CA LEU A 75 -12.12 4.70 3.54
C LEU A 75 -12.95 3.52 3.04
N ASN A 76 -14.19 3.46 3.51
CA ASN A 76 -15.13 2.41 3.17
C ASN A 76 -16.50 3.00 2.80
N ASN A 77 -17.11 2.54 1.72
CA ASN A 77 -18.49 2.89 1.38
C ASN A 77 -19.44 1.92 2.06
N ILE A 78 -20.39 2.44 2.85
CA ILE A 78 -21.41 1.60 3.50
C ILE A 78 -22.58 1.33 2.59
N THR A 79 -22.89 2.27 1.72
CA THR A 79 -24.08 2.21 0.87
C THR A 79 -23.71 2.15 -0.59
N GLY A 80 -24.44 1.33 -1.36
CA GLY A 80 -24.24 1.21 -2.80
C GLY A 80 -24.55 2.48 -3.60
N ASP A 81 -25.10 3.52 -2.96
CA ASP A 81 -25.32 4.83 -3.55
C ASP A 81 -24.09 5.74 -3.54
N GLY A 82 -23.01 5.29 -2.91
CA GLY A 82 -21.75 6.03 -2.84
C GLY A 82 -21.78 7.31 -2.01
N LEU A 83 -22.90 7.63 -1.37
CA LEU A 83 -23.09 8.88 -0.64
C LEU A 83 -22.51 8.82 0.77
N SER A 84 -22.44 7.64 1.37
CA SER A 84 -21.96 7.47 2.73
C SER A 84 -20.60 6.78 2.74
N THR A 85 -19.58 7.48 3.21
CA THR A 85 -18.25 6.94 3.46
C THR A 85 -18.05 6.73 4.94
N VAL A 86 -17.68 5.51 5.32
CA VAL A 86 -17.28 5.18 6.68
C VAL A 86 -15.79 5.02 6.76
N LEU A 87 -15.24 5.55 7.84
CA LEU A 87 -13.87 5.38 8.21
C LEU A 87 -13.72 4.15 9.10
N THR A 88 -12.91 3.20 8.67
CA THR A 88 -12.50 2.07 9.51
C THR A 88 -11.09 2.33 10.02
N ARG A 89 -10.95 2.59 11.31
CA ARG A 89 -9.65 2.86 11.94
C ARG A 89 -8.77 1.63 11.92
N ILE A 90 -7.50 1.84 11.60
CA ILE A 90 -6.44 0.84 11.63
C ILE A 90 -5.42 1.26 12.69
N TYR A 91 -4.98 0.32 13.50
CA TYR A 91 -4.05 0.55 14.61
C TYR A 91 -2.95 -0.50 14.64
N GLY A 92 -1.89 -0.19 15.38
CA GLY A 92 -0.85 -1.16 15.70
C GLY A 92 -0.04 -1.55 14.47
N PHE A 93 0.42 -0.55 13.73
CA PHE A 93 1.34 -0.79 12.64
C PHE A 93 2.69 -1.27 13.16
N HIS A 94 3.21 -2.28 12.52
CA HIS A 94 4.58 -2.74 12.65
C HIS A 94 5.37 -2.22 11.46
N SER A 95 6.43 -1.51 11.73
CA SER A 95 7.39 -1.02 10.74
C SER A 95 8.69 -1.79 10.88
N MET A 96 9.43 -1.90 9.78
CA MET A 96 10.65 -2.70 9.73
C MET A 96 11.86 -1.80 9.55
N GLU A 97 12.91 -2.13 10.27
CA GLU A 97 14.22 -1.51 10.12
C GLU A 97 15.31 -2.57 10.22
N SER A 98 16.41 -2.34 9.56
CA SER A 98 17.59 -3.16 9.66
C SER A 98 18.82 -2.30 9.90
N PHE A 99 19.82 -2.85 10.56
CA PHE A 99 21.08 -2.16 10.75
C PHE A 99 22.08 -2.61 9.70
N ASN A 100 22.78 -1.64 9.12
CA ASN A 100 23.85 -1.94 8.19
C ASN A 100 25.14 -2.26 8.99
N LEU A 101 25.48 -3.53 9.11
CA LEU A 101 26.68 -3.99 9.80
C LEU A 101 27.95 -3.97 8.93
N ASN A 102 27.85 -3.68 7.64
CA ASN A 102 28.98 -3.71 6.71
C ASN A 102 30.15 -2.80 7.10
N PRO A 103 29.96 -1.56 7.57
CA PRO A 103 31.05 -0.72 8.04
C PRO A 103 31.80 -1.33 9.23
N TYR A 104 31.07 -1.90 10.18
CA TYR A 104 31.66 -2.57 11.36
C TYR A 104 32.52 -3.79 10.95
N LEU A 105 32.01 -4.60 10.03
CA LEU A 105 32.73 -5.77 9.52
C LEU A 105 33.99 -5.40 8.71
N LYS A 106 34.06 -4.18 8.17
CA LYS A 106 35.22 -3.63 7.46
C LYS A 106 36.23 -2.95 8.40
N GLY A 107 35.97 -2.90 9.72
CA GLY A 107 36.87 -2.30 10.70
C GLY A 107 36.86 -0.77 10.67
N GLU A 108 35.80 -0.15 10.22
CA GLU A 108 35.63 1.30 10.31
C GLU A 108 35.48 1.72 11.79
N GLU A 109 36.31 2.68 12.22
CA GLU A 109 36.40 3.07 13.63
C GLU A 109 35.16 3.83 14.15
N ASN A 110 34.25 4.29 13.28
CA ASN A 110 33.10 5.08 13.68
C ASN A 110 31.84 4.20 13.79
N ILE A 111 31.68 3.59 14.97
CA ILE A 111 30.54 2.70 15.28
C ILE A 111 29.19 3.42 15.18
N GLU A 112 29.12 4.74 15.44
CA GLU A 112 27.87 5.51 15.35
C GLU A 112 27.32 5.54 13.93
N VAL A 113 28.18 5.61 12.90
CA VAL A 113 27.76 5.57 11.49
C VAL A 113 27.28 4.17 11.11
N ALA A 114 27.82 3.12 11.73
CA ALA A 114 27.41 1.74 11.46
C ALA A 114 26.04 1.38 12.04
N MET A 115 25.52 2.16 12.97
CA MET A 115 24.25 1.93 13.65
C MET A 115 23.09 2.77 13.11
N ILE A 116 23.26 3.46 11.97
CA ILE A 116 22.14 4.17 11.33
C ILE A 116 21.12 3.11 10.86
N PRO A 117 19.88 3.19 11.33
CA PRO A 117 18.86 2.24 10.90
C PRO A 117 18.55 2.43 9.41
N ASP A 118 18.47 1.32 8.69
CA ASP A 118 17.99 1.28 7.33
C ASP A 118 16.47 0.98 7.37
N LEU A 119 15.67 2.03 7.23
CA LEU A 119 14.22 1.96 7.29
C LEU A 119 13.68 1.22 6.07
N LYS A 120 12.94 0.15 6.29
CA LYS A 120 12.28 -0.59 5.21
C LYS A 120 10.92 0.04 4.94
N ASP A 121 10.67 0.36 3.68
CA ASP A 121 9.45 1.06 3.28
C ASP A 121 8.24 0.12 3.19
N VAL A 122 7.96 -0.54 4.30
CA VAL A 122 6.80 -1.41 4.49
C VAL A 122 6.29 -1.35 5.93
N ALA A 123 4.99 -1.18 6.07
CA ALA A 123 4.28 -1.25 7.34
C ALA A 123 3.08 -2.19 7.23
N PHE A 124 2.78 -2.90 8.31
CA PHE A 124 1.65 -3.81 8.36
C PHE A 124 0.98 -3.83 9.73
N SER A 125 -0.32 -3.99 9.71
CA SER A 125 -1.18 -4.10 10.89
C SER A 125 -1.93 -5.40 10.90
N LEU A 126 -1.89 -6.11 12.04
CA LEU A 126 -2.69 -7.31 12.26
C LEU A 126 -4.11 -6.91 12.65
N ILE A 127 -5.07 -7.26 11.82
CA ILE A 127 -6.48 -7.11 12.13
C ILE A 127 -6.94 -8.32 12.94
N LYS A 128 -7.16 -8.11 14.21
CA LYS A 128 -7.63 -9.17 15.11
C LYS A 128 -9.05 -9.60 14.73
N GLU A 129 -9.28 -10.90 14.70
CA GLU A 129 -10.61 -11.47 14.55
C GLU A 129 -11.55 -10.90 15.63
N GLY A 130 -12.70 -10.37 15.23
CA GLY A 130 -13.65 -9.72 16.13
C GLY A 130 -13.40 -8.23 16.42
N SER A 131 -12.27 -7.64 15.97
CA SER A 131 -12.13 -6.17 15.97
C SER A 131 -13.01 -5.58 14.88
N SER A 132 -14.09 -5.02 15.28
CA SER A 132 -15.05 -4.07 14.67
C SER A 132 -14.99 -3.75 13.16
N LEU A 133 -14.65 -4.70 12.29
CA LEU A 133 -15.07 -4.64 10.90
C LEU A 133 -16.59 -4.93 10.88
N ARG A 134 -17.37 -4.02 11.49
CA ARG A 134 -18.83 -4.18 11.63
C ARG A 134 -19.54 -4.25 10.28
N TYR A 135 -18.85 -3.83 9.22
CA TYR A 135 -19.36 -3.77 7.86
C TYR A 135 -18.32 -4.33 6.89
N PRO A 136 -18.73 -5.06 5.84
CA PRO A 136 -17.81 -5.45 4.79
C PRO A 136 -17.20 -4.20 4.17
N PHE A 137 -15.91 -4.27 3.82
CA PHE A 137 -15.31 -3.21 3.02
C PHE A 137 -15.91 -3.25 1.62
N LEU A 138 -16.33 -2.09 1.14
CA LEU A 138 -16.97 -1.94 -0.17
C LEU A 138 -16.12 -1.07 -1.09
N THR A 139 -16.25 -1.29 -2.38
CA THR A 139 -15.56 -0.47 -3.38
C THR A 139 -16.19 0.91 -3.46
N HIS A 140 -15.36 1.93 -3.68
CA HIS A 140 -15.79 3.11 -4.40
C HIS A 140 -15.98 2.77 -5.87
N GLU A 141 -16.77 3.58 -6.58
CA GLU A 141 -16.91 3.46 -8.02
C GLU A 141 -15.54 3.65 -8.70
N LEU A 142 -15.23 2.78 -9.63
CA LEU A 142 -14.13 2.98 -10.57
C LEU A 142 -14.72 3.45 -11.89
N GLN A 143 -14.50 4.72 -12.19
CA GLN A 143 -14.88 5.32 -13.46
C GLN A 143 -13.63 5.66 -14.26
N LEU A 144 -13.62 5.24 -15.53
CA LEU A 144 -12.58 5.57 -16.49
C LEU A 144 -13.25 6.20 -17.69
N GLU A 145 -12.78 7.36 -18.07
CA GLU A 145 -13.39 8.15 -19.12
C GLU A 145 -14.91 8.17 -18.94
N ASP A 146 -15.83 8.28 -19.27
CA ASP A 146 -17.27 8.33 -18.93
C ASP A 146 -17.90 6.95 -18.67
N GLN A 147 -17.09 5.89 -18.43
CA GLN A 147 -17.59 4.54 -18.21
C GLN A 147 -17.36 4.05 -16.78
N ILE A 148 -18.41 3.51 -16.17
CA ILE A 148 -18.29 2.82 -14.87
C ILE A 148 -17.74 1.41 -15.13
N MET A 149 -16.48 1.21 -14.74
CA MET A 149 -15.79 -0.07 -14.86
C MET A 149 -16.09 -1.00 -13.68
N VAL A 150 -16.20 -0.45 -12.48
CA VAL A 150 -16.61 -1.16 -11.27
C VAL A 150 -17.60 -0.29 -10.50
N PRO A 151 -18.82 -0.76 -10.26
CA PRO A 151 -19.79 0.02 -9.50
C PRO A 151 -19.39 0.13 -8.02
N ALA A 152 -19.85 1.18 -7.38
CA ALA A 152 -19.75 1.32 -5.93
C ALA A 152 -20.50 0.18 -5.22
N GLY A 153 -20.05 -0.15 -4.00
CA GLY A 153 -20.73 -1.12 -3.13
C GLY A 153 -20.43 -2.60 -3.44
N ARG A 154 -19.51 -2.90 -4.35
CA ARG A 154 -18.97 -4.27 -4.48
C ARG A 154 -18.11 -4.60 -3.26
N GLU A 155 -18.24 -5.82 -2.75
CA GLU A 155 -17.43 -6.28 -1.63
C GLU A 155 -15.94 -6.33 -2.00
N LYS A 156 -15.10 -5.75 -1.15
CA LYS A 156 -13.64 -5.81 -1.29
C LYS A 156 -13.13 -7.24 -1.05
N LEU A 157 -11.99 -7.55 -1.65
CA LEU A 157 -11.35 -8.86 -1.58
C LEU A 157 -10.11 -8.81 -0.70
N ASN A 158 -9.65 -9.99 -0.30
CA ASN A 158 -8.39 -10.18 0.41
C ASN A 158 -7.48 -11.10 -0.40
N LEU A 159 -6.23 -10.71 -0.54
CA LEU A 159 -5.23 -11.48 -1.26
C LEU A 159 -4.79 -12.71 -0.46
N LYS A 160 -4.45 -13.77 -1.16
CA LYS A 160 -3.97 -15.03 -0.58
C LYS A 160 -2.69 -15.45 -1.29
N LYS A 161 -1.94 -16.35 -0.65
CA LYS A 161 -0.65 -16.82 -1.15
C LYS A 161 -0.69 -17.40 -2.57
N ASP A 162 -1.77 -17.99 -2.98
CA ASP A 162 -1.98 -18.55 -4.32
C ASP A 162 -2.09 -17.47 -5.42
N SER A 163 -2.38 -16.23 -5.03
CA SER A 163 -2.37 -15.07 -5.93
C SER A 163 -1.01 -14.39 -6.09
N PHE A 164 0.05 -14.86 -5.43
CA PHE A 164 1.37 -14.23 -5.50
C PHE A 164 2.15 -14.71 -6.73
N GLY A 165 3.04 -13.85 -7.23
CA GLY A 165 3.92 -14.13 -8.36
C GLY A 165 5.24 -13.38 -8.26
N GLU A 166 6.14 -13.73 -9.17
CA GLU A 166 7.41 -13.04 -9.37
C GLU A 166 7.39 -12.37 -10.75
N PRO A 167 8.08 -11.24 -10.94
CA PRO A 167 8.05 -10.55 -12.21
C PRO A 167 8.86 -11.27 -13.27
N THR A 168 8.41 -11.14 -14.52
CA THR A 168 9.10 -11.65 -15.72
C THR A 168 9.23 -10.55 -16.78
N ILE A 169 10.21 -10.64 -17.65
CA ILE A 169 10.50 -9.62 -18.67
C ILE A 169 9.38 -9.52 -19.71
N ASP A 170 8.73 -10.64 -20.01
CA ASP A 170 7.73 -10.73 -21.09
C ASP A 170 6.32 -10.39 -20.65
N GLU A 171 6.11 -10.11 -19.38
CA GLU A 171 4.79 -9.82 -18.81
C GLU A 171 4.58 -8.31 -18.63
N LYS A 172 3.32 -7.89 -18.71
CA LYS A 172 2.90 -6.52 -18.42
C LYS A 172 2.29 -6.42 -17.04
N TYR A 173 2.41 -5.23 -16.46
CA TYR A 173 2.03 -4.98 -15.07
C TYR A 173 1.11 -3.78 -14.97
N ILE A 174 0.35 -3.74 -13.89
CA ILE A 174 -0.68 -2.75 -13.65
C ILE A 174 -0.75 -2.39 -12.17
N VAL A 175 -0.94 -1.11 -11.89
CA VAL A 175 -1.29 -0.58 -10.59
C VAL A 175 -2.51 0.30 -10.70
N MET A 176 -3.35 0.25 -9.69
CA MET A 176 -4.55 1.07 -9.58
C MET A 176 -4.66 1.62 -8.17
N GLY A 177 -5.24 2.80 -8.06
CA GLY A 177 -5.52 3.40 -6.77
C GLY A 177 -6.30 4.70 -6.89
N VAL A 178 -6.35 5.42 -5.79
CA VAL A 178 -7.02 6.70 -5.68
C VAL A 178 -5.99 7.75 -5.32
N ILE A 179 -5.87 8.76 -6.15
CA ILE A 179 -5.06 9.93 -5.85
C ILE A 179 -5.95 11.11 -5.46
N GLN A 180 -5.39 12.04 -4.71
CA GLN A 180 -6.06 13.29 -4.39
C GLN A 180 -5.57 14.38 -5.34
N ASN A 181 -6.43 14.86 -6.22
CA ASN A 181 -6.03 15.87 -7.22
C ASN A 181 -6.15 17.32 -6.78
N SER A 182 -7.01 17.67 -5.85
CA SER A 182 -7.08 19.05 -5.32
C SER A 182 -8.12 19.21 -4.21
N ASN A 183 -7.85 20.17 -3.32
CA ASN A 183 -8.84 20.71 -2.41
C ASN A 183 -9.64 21.82 -3.12
N ARG A 184 -10.85 21.54 -3.53
CA ARG A 184 -11.79 22.59 -3.95
C ARG A 184 -12.74 22.91 -2.79
N GLY A 185 -12.30 23.78 -1.86
CA GLY A 185 -13.11 24.18 -0.70
C GLY A 185 -13.35 23.03 0.28
N ILE A 186 -14.61 22.65 0.51
CA ILE A 186 -15.03 21.63 1.49
C ILE A 186 -15.09 20.21 0.88
N GLN A 187 -14.79 20.04 -0.40
CA GLN A 187 -14.94 18.77 -1.09
C GLN A 187 -13.60 18.15 -1.43
N TRP A 188 -13.43 16.87 -1.05
CA TRP A 188 -12.34 16.05 -1.55
C TRP A 188 -12.65 15.63 -2.98
N GLN A 189 -11.78 16.00 -3.88
CA GLN A 189 -11.82 15.45 -5.22
C GLN A 189 -10.86 14.27 -5.27
N ARG A 190 -11.40 13.07 -5.32
CA ARG A 190 -10.67 11.82 -5.51
C ARG A 190 -10.65 11.48 -6.99
N CYS A 191 -9.48 11.19 -7.52
CA CYS A 191 -9.34 10.67 -8.86
C CYS A 191 -8.88 9.21 -8.81
N ASN A 192 -9.60 8.37 -9.54
CA ASN A 192 -9.18 7.01 -9.79
C ASN A 192 -8.10 7.04 -10.86
N VAL A 193 -7.00 6.35 -10.62
CA VAL A 193 -5.90 6.24 -11.59
C VAL A 193 -5.57 4.80 -11.85
N ILE A 194 -5.18 4.54 -13.09
CA ILE A 194 -4.68 3.26 -13.57
C ILE A 194 -3.42 3.54 -14.36
N HIS A 195 -2.35 2.83 -14.00
CA HIS A 195 -1.13 2.79 -14.80
C HIS A 195 -0.90 1.34 -15.18
N ASP A 196 -0.96 1.07 -16.46
CA ASP A 196 -0.81 -0.25 -17.04
C ASP A 196 0.36 -0.31 -18.04
N GLU A 197 0.51 -1.44 -18.70
CA GLU A 197 1.60 -1.68 -19.67
C GLU A 197 3.01 -1.49 -19.09
N LEU A 198 3.16 -1.42 -17.75
CA LEU A 198 4.46 -1.37 -17.10
C LEU A 198 5.26 -2.64 -17.42
N THR A 199 6.58 -2.53 -17.54
CA THR A 199 7.46 -3.66 -17.86
C THR A 199 8.52 -3.83 -16.79
N PHE A 200 8.79 -5.07 -16.40
CA PHE A 200 9.87 -5.39 -15.48
C PHE A 200 11.22 -5.11 -16.14
N GLU A 201 12.08 -4.37 -15.46
CA GLU A 201 13.41 -4.02 -15.96
C GLU A 201 14.51 -4.81 -15.24
N ARG A 202 14.52 -4.73 -13.90
CA ARG A 202 15.56 -5.37 -13.07
C ARG A 202 15.14 -5.44 -11.60
N GLU A 203 15.91 -6.20 -10.83
CA GLU A 203 15.96 -6.05 -9.37
C GLU A 203 17.17 -5.17 -8.99
N SER A 204 16.96 -4.22 -8.08
CA SER A 204 18.01 -3.36 -7.52
C SER A 204 17.73 -3.10 -6.05
N ASP A 205 18.75 -3.26 -5.21
CA ASP A 205 18.66 -3.05 -3.75
C ASP A 205 17.51 -3.80 -3.08
N GLY A 206 17.16 -4.93 -3.69
CA GLY A 206 16.09 -5.78 -3.24
C GLY A 206 14.69 -5.24 -3.50
N MET A 207 14.54 -4.29 -4.42
CA MET A 207 13.30 -3.80 -4.99
C MET A 207 13.18 -4.26 -6.43
N PHE A 208 11.96 -4.43 -6.90
CA PHE A 208 11.71 -4.58 -8.32
C PHE A 208 11.56 -3.20 -8.96
N VAL A 209 12.23 -3.01 -10.09
CA VAL A 209 12.19 -1.79 -10.89
C VAL A 209 11.39 -2.07 -12.17
N PHE A 210 10.37 -1.26 -12.39
CA PHE A 210 9.53 -1.34 -13.58
C PHE A 210 9.64 -0.06 -14.39
N LYS A 211 9.63 -0.17 -15.71
CA LYS A 211 9.61 0.95 -16.64
C LYS A 211 8.17 1.32 -16.99
N SER A 212 7.86 2.60 -16.94
CA SER A 212 6.59 3.14 -17.44
C SER A 212 6.64 3.26 -18.97
N PRO A 213 5.53 2.96 -19.67
CA PRO A 213 5.43 3.15 -21.12
C PRO A 213 5.35 4.62 -21.53
N ALA A 214 5.01 5.51 -20.60
CA ALA A 214 4.90 6.95 -20.81
C ALA A 214 5.71 7.70 -19.74
N PRO A 215 6.12 8.95 -20.01
CA PRO A 215 6.79 9.78 -19.02
C PRO A 215 5.97 9.90 -17.73
N ILE A 216 6.64 9.71 -16.60
CA ILE A 216 6.01 9.83 -15.28
C ILE A 216 5.83 11.32 -14.94
N GLN A 217 4.62 11.69 -14.57
CA GLN A 217 4.25 12.96 -13.96
C GLN A 217 3.85 12.67 -12.53
N ILE A 218 4.62 13.15 -11.57
CA ILE A 218 4.51 12.70 -10.17
C ILE A 218 3.10 12.92 -9.58
N GLU A 219 2.41 13.98 -10.02
CA GLU A 219 1.06 14.32 -9.58
C GLU A 219 0.02 13.22 -9.92
N GLN A 220 0.31 12.38 -10.90
CA GLN A 220 -0.54 11.25 -11.28
C GLN A 220 -0.23 9.98 -10.48
N TRP A 221 0.83 10.02 -9.66
CA TRP A 221 1.31 8.90 -8.86
C TRP A 221 1.23 9.16 -7.36
N GLU A 222 1.11 10.42 -6.96
CA GLU A 222 0.94 10.81 -5.55
C GLU A 222 -0.31 10.16 -4.93
N GLY A 223 -0.13 9.45 -3.82
CA GLY A 223 -1.19 8.69 -3.16
C GLY A 223 -1.30 7.23 -3.57
N LEU A 224 -0.55 6.76 -4.59
CA LEU A 224 -0.47 5.34 -4.93
C LEU A 224 0.45 4.53 -4.03
N SER A 225 1.29 5.19 -3.24
CA SER A 225 2.16 4.49 -2.27
C SER A 225 1.34 3.54 -1.39
N GLY A 226 1.78 2.28 -1.32
CA GLY A 226 1.05 1.22 -0.64
C GLY A 226 0.06 0.45 -1.52
N SER A 227 -0.18 0.87 -2.77
CA SER A 227 -1.06 0.12 -3.69
C SER A 227 -0.48 -1.24 -4.03
N PRO A 228 -1.31 -2.28 -4.12
CA PRO A 228 -0.89 -3.58 -4.61
C PRO A 228 -0.54 -3.50 -6.10
N PHE A 229 0.57 -4.11 -6.47
CA PHE A 229 1.11 -4.11 -7.83
C PHE A 229 0.94 -5.50 -8.45
N PHE A 230 0.24 -5.55 -9.58
CA PHE A 230 -0.15 -6.82 -10.20
C PHE A 230 0.45 -7.01 -11.59
N SER A 231 0.63 -8.27 -11.96
CA SER A 231 0.71 -8.63 -13.37
C SER A 231 -0.67 -8.57 -14.03
N GLN A 232 -0.73 -8.41 -15.35
CA GLN A 232 -1.99 -8.46 -16.10
C GLN A 232 -2.73 -9.81 -16.00
N ASN A 233 -2.04 -10.86 -15.54
CA ASN A 233 -2.63 -12.15 -15.22
C ASN A 233 -3.21 -12.24 -13.79
N GLY A 234 -3.23 -11.14 -13.06
CA GLY A 234 -3.81 -11.05 -11.71
C GLY A 234 -2.92 -11.58 -10.59
N LYS A 235 -1.62 -11.78 -10.84
CA LYS A 235 -0.68 -12.15 -9.78
C LYS A 235 -0.18 -10.91 -9.07
N LEU A 236 -0.24 -10.91 -7.73
CA LEU A 236 0.36 -9.88 -6.90
C LEU A 236 1.89 -10.04 -6.90
N ILE A 237 2.59 -9.02 -7.38
CA ILE A 237 4.06 -8.99 -7.46
C ILE A 237 4.66 -8.30 -6.24
N GLY A 238 3.96 -7.29 -5.73
CA GLY A 238 4.43 -6.51 -4.60
C GLY A 238 3.55 -5.29 -4.32
N MET A 239 4.18 -4.28 -3.76
CA MET A 239 3.58 -3.03 -3.37
C MET A 239 4.36 -1.86 -3.96
N ILE A 240 3.68 -0.91 -4.60
CA ILE A 240 4.33 0.30 -5.08
C ILE A 240 4.77 1.17 -3.89
N ILE A 241 6.00 1.68 -3.97
CA ILE A 241 6.54 2.60 -2.97
C ILE A 241 6.95 3.95 -3.56
N ARG A 242 7.37 3.99 -4.82
CA ARG A 242 7.80 5.24 -5.44
C ARG A 242 7.70 5.20 -6.96
N ALA A 243 7.30 6.33 -7.55
CA ALA A 243 7.51 6.63 -8.95
C ALA A 243 8.67 7.62 -9.10
N VAL A 244 9.50 7.47 -10.13
CA VAL A 244 10.71 8.27 -10.36
C VAL A 244 10.64 8.88 -11.76
N GLU A 245 10.47 10.20 -11.82
CA GLU A 245 10.30 10.94 -13.10
C GLU A 245 11.56 10.91 -13.98
N VAL A 246 12.75 11.02 -13.37
CA VAL A 246 14.01 11.13 -14.11
C VAL A 246 14.24 9.94 -15.03
N ASP A 247 13.86 8.77 -14.58
CA ASP A 247 14.09 7.52 -15.30
C ASP A 247 12.78 6.87 -15.78
N ASP A 248 11.63 7.48 -15.59
CA ASP A 248 10.31 6.91 -15.85
C ASP A 248 10.15 5.51 -15.23
N THR A 249 10.64 5.33 -14.02
CA THR A 249 10.62 4.03 -13.34
C THR A 249 9.74 4.02 -12.11
N VAL A 250 9.28 2.81 -11.76
CA VAL A 250 8.45 2.56 -10.58
C VAL A 250 9.15 1.54 -9.71
N LEU A 251 9.30 1.86 -8.43
CA LEU A 251 9.89 0.97 -7.43
C LEU A 251 8.78 0.20 -6.72
N VAL A 252 8.93 -1.12 -6.70
CA VAL A 252 7.97 -2.05 -6.10
C VAL A 252 8.65 -2.88 -5.03
N PHE A 253 8.09 -2.87 -3.83
CA PHE A 253 8.54 -3.71 -2.74
C PHE A 253 8.03 -5.14 -2.96
N PRO A 254 8.90 -6.17 -3.08
CA PRO A 254 8.51 -7.53 -3.43
C PRO A 254 7.55 -8.18 -2.44
N ILE A 255 6.55 -8.90 -2.93
CA ILE A 255 5.61 -9.64 -2.08
C ILE A 255 6.31 -10.71 -1.23
N SER A 256 7.34 -11.33 -1.75
CA SER A 256 8.16 -12.32 -1.03
C SER A 256 8.81 -11.72 0.22
N LYS A 257 9.29 -10.47 0.15
CA LYS A 257 9.84 -9.74 1.30
C LYS A 257 8.77 -9.31 2.30
N ILE A 258 7.60 -8.84 1.81
CA ILE A 258 6.47 -8.52 2.68
C ILE A 258 6.10 -9.75 3.51
N MET A 259 5.97 -10.91 2.88
CA MET A 259 5.64 -12.15 3.58
C MET A 259 6.71 -12.57 4.58
N TYR A 260 7.98 -12.42 4.22
CA TYR A 260 9.09 -12.67 5.15
C TYR A 260 9.00 -11.81 6.41
N TYR A 261 8.70 -10.52 6.28
CA TYR A 261 8.55 -9.64 7.43
C TYR A 261 7.29 -9.92 8.26
N ILE A 262 6.18 -10.27 7.64
CA ILE A 262 4.99 -10.75 8.35
C ILE A 262 5.31 -11.98 9.20
N ASP A 263 6.06 -12.93 8.65
CA ASP A 263 6.45 -14.14 9.39
C ASP A 263 7.41 -13.83 10.55
N LEU A 264 8.30 -12.84 10.39
CA LEU A 264 9.13 -12.34 11.50
C LEU A 264 8.27 -11.75 12.62
N VAL A 265 7.30 -10.88 12.30
CA VAL A 265 6.42 -10.28 13.31
C VAL A 265 5.56 -11.34 13.98
N LYS A 266 5.00 -12.29 13.22
CA LYS A 266 4.27 -13.42 13.81
C LYS A 266 5.12 -14.17 14.84
N LYS A 267 6.38 -14.42 14.51
CA LYS A 267 7.29 -15.18 15.36
C LYS A 267 7.71 -14.43 16.63
N TYR A 268 7.96 -13.13 16.54
CA TYR A 268 8.60 -12.39 17.60
C TYR A 268 7.68 -11.40 18.34
N CYS A 269 6.67 -10.85 17.66
CA CYS A 269 5.79 -9.83 18.25
C CYS A 269 4.39 -10.35 18.59
N CYS A 270 3.97 -11.45 17.95
CA CYS A 270 2.66 -12.07 18.18
C CYS A 270 2.82 -13.55 18.58
N PRO A 271 3.54 -13.88 19.68
CA PRO A 271 3.71 -15.28 20.06
C PRO A 271 2.33 -15.90 20.32
N VAL A 272 2.06 -17.01 19.66
CA VAL A 272 0.87 -17.82 19.94
C VAL A 272 0.96 -18.24 21.41
N LYS A 273 -0.04 -17.82 22.20
CA LYS A 273 -0.20 -18.41 23.55
C LYS A 273 -0.51 -19.88 23.34
N VAL A 274 0.47 -20.72 23.62
CA VAL A 274 0.33 -22.18 23.72
C VAL A 274 -0.57 -22.52 24.90
#